data_dc58e9211c30141a2b0ab9370053b839
#
_entry.id   dc58e9211c30141a2b0ab9370053b839
#
_cell.length_a   1.000
_cell.length_b   1.000
_cell.length_c   1.000
_cell.angle_alpha   90.00
_cell.angle_beta   90.00
_cell.angle_gamma   90.00
#
_symmetry.space_group_name_H-M   'P 1'
#
loop_
_entity.id
_entity.type
_entity.pdbx_description
1 polymer ?
#
loop_
_entity_poly.entity_id
_entity_poly.type
_entity_poly.pdbx_seq_one_letter_code
_entity_poly.pdbx_strand_id
1 'polypeptide(L)'
;MMHLIIYAHPNKQSFNHAILQQTVQASNKLGVETVVRDLYNLNFNPVLSWEEVKAAGQGIIPSEIQFEQQLITQAKLITLIYPLWWMGFPAILKGYLDRVLTHGFAYKTDETGTVGLIHNKRMQQFITIGNNEQEYQKLGFDKSLNDCLINGLFNYCGIIDVRHQFFGDIHLIDEQARLAILERVEQITEQNLVDNE
;
A
#
# COMPACT_ATOMS: atom_id res chain seq x y z
N MET A 1 -1.71 19.10 2.25
CA MET A 1 -1.39 17.66 2.51
C MET A 1 -1.94 16.83 1.38
N MET A 2 -1.20 15.81 0.87
CA MET A 2 -1.66 14.90 -0.19
C MET A 2 -1.77 13.47 0.35
N HIS A 3 -2.86 12.79 0.04
CA HIS A 3 -3.10 11.37 0.31
C HIS A 3 -2.96 10.57 -0.97
N LEU A 4 -2.01 9.65 -1.03
CA LEU A 4 -1.79 8.73 -2.15
C LEU A 4 -2.43 7.38 -1.84
N ILE A 5 -3.33 6.93 -2.70
CA ILE A 5 -3.97 5.62 -2.58
C ILE A 5 -3.52 4.73 -3.73
N ILE A 6 -2.85 3.62 -3.43
CA ILE A 6 -2.44 2.60 -4.40
C ILE A 6 -3.39 1.41 -4.25
N TYR A 7 -4.16 1.16 -5.31
CA TYR A 7 -5.24 0.18 -5.32
C TYR A 7 -4.95 -0.96 -6.30
N ALA A 8 -5.13 -2.19 -5.86
CA ALA A 8 -4.83 -3.37 -6.65
C ALA A 8 -5.92 -4.45 -6.55
N HIS A 9 -7.01 -4.29 -7.31
CA HIS A 9 -8.00 -5.32 -7.52
C HIS A 9 -8.62 -5.24 -8.92
N PRO A 10 -8.72 -6.36 -9.69
CA PRO A 10 -9.19 -6.32 -11.09
C PRO A 10 -10.70 -6.07 -11.23
N ASN A 11 -11.49 -6.36 -10.20
CA ASN A 11 -12.95 -6.23 -10.25
C ASN A 11 -13.41 -4.96 -9.52
N LYS A 12 -14.02 -4.04 -10.26
CA LYS A 12 -14.61 -2.80 -9.71
C LYS A 12 -15.89 -3.02 -8.85
N GLN A 13 -16.41 -4.24 -8.82
CA GLN A 13 -17.53 -4.63 -7.93
C GLN A 13 -17.03 -5.36 -6.68
N SER A 14 -15.73 -5.43 -6.45
CA SER A 14 -15.15 -6.10 -5.28
C SER A 14 -15.35 -5.28 -4.00
N PHE A 15 -15.28 -5.95 -2.86
CA PHE A 15 -15.28 -5.25 -1.57
C PHE A 15 -14.06 -4.34 -1.39
N ASN A 16 -12.90 -4.69 -1.99
CA ASN A 16 -11.74 -3.78 -2.06
C ASN A 16 -12.08 -2.46 -2.77
N HIS A 17 -12.97 -2.48 -3.78
CA HIS A 17 -13.40 -1.24 -4.43
C HIS A 17 -14.30 -0.40 -3.52
N ALA A 18 -15.18 -1.04 -2.74
CA ALA A 18 -15.97 -0.32 -1.73
C ALA A 18 -15.06 0.32 -0.66
N ILE A 19 -14.01 -0.38 -0.21
CA ILE A 19 -12.99 0.17 0.68
C ILE A 19 -12.28 1.37 0.04
N LEU A 20 -11.90 1.28 -1.24
CA LEU A 20 -11.33 2.42 -1.98
C LEU A 20 -12.25 3.63 -1.97
N GLN A 21 -13.52 3.44 -2.31
CA GLN A 21 -14.50 4.53 -2.35
C GLN A 21 -14.67 5.18 -0.98
N GLN A 22 -14.76 4.39 0.09
CA GLN A 22 -14.87 4.89 1.46
C GLN A 22 -13.61 5.66 1.90
N THR A 23 -12.43 5.16 1.54
CA THR A 23 -11.15 5.84 1.81
C THR A 23 -11.07 7.21 1.12
N VAL A 24 -11.48 7.29 -0.15
CA VAL A 24 -11.54 8.55 -0.91
C VAL A 24 -12.56 9.51 -0.29
N GLN A 25 -13.73 9.00 0.10
CA GLN A 25 -14.77 9.82 0.74
C GLN A 25 -14.30 10.42 2.07
N ALA A 26 -13.61 9.63 2.92
CA ALA A 26 -13.03 10.09 4.17
C ALA A 26 -12.02 11.23 3.94
N SER A 27 -11.15 11.10 2.95
CA SER A 27 -10.19 12.15 2.60
C SER A 27 -10.88 13.43 2.10
N ASN A 28 -11.90 13.28 1.25
CA ASN A 28 -12.67 14.42 0.70
C ASN A 28 -13.40 15.20 1.79
N LYS A 29 -13.97 14.52 2.80
CA LYS A 29 -14.60 15.16 3.97
C LYS A 29 -13.66 16.12 4.71
N LEU A 30 -12.37 15.76 4.75
CA LEU A 30 -11.34 16.56 5.41
C LEU A 30 -10.67 17.58 4.46
N GLY A 31 -11.13 17.69 3.21
CA GLY A 31 -10.56 18.59 2.21
C GLY A 31 -9.13 18.21 1.79
N VAL A 32 -8.74 16.95 1.94
CA VAL A 32 -7.40 16.48 1.61
C VAL A 32 -7.31 16.14 0.12
N GLU A 33 -6.31 16.70 -0.56
CA GLU A 33 -5.98 16.33 -1.94
C GLU A 33 -5.68 14.83 -2.01
N THR A 34 -6.42 14.10 -2.87
CA THR A 34 -6.32 12.64 -2.95
C THR A 34 -5.98 12.20 -4.37
N VAL A 35 -4.92 11.42 -4.50
CA VAL A 35 -4.50 10.81 -5.76
C VAL A 35 -4.66 9.30 -5.68
N VAL A 36 -5.45 8.72 -6.60
CA VAL A 36 -5.67 7.27 -6.69
C VAL A 36 -4.87 6.67 -7.84
N ARG A 37 -4.09 5.64 -7.52
CA ARG A 37 -3.37 4.81 -8.50
C ARG A 37 -4.04 3.44 -8.56
N ASP A 38 -5.09 3.32 -9.39
CA ASP A 38 -5.74 2.04 -9.69
C ASP A 38 -4.88 1.29 -10.71
N LEU A 39 -4.04 0.37 -10.22
CA LEU A 39 -3.02 -0.28 -11.03
C LEU A 39 -3.59 -1.09 -12.20
N TYR A 40 -4.78 -1.70 -12.03
CA TYR A 40 -5.46 -2.42 -13.12
C TYR A 40 -6.04 -1.48 -14.17
N ASN A 41 -6.67 -0.38 -13.74
CA ASN A 41 -7.22 0.61 -14.67
C ASN A 41 -6.14 1.37 -15.45
N LEU A 42 -4.97 1.55 -14.83
CA LEU A 42 -3.79 2.14 -15.45
C LEU A 42 -3.07 1.20 -16.42
N ASN A 43 -3.45 -0.08 -16.45
CA ASN A 43 -2.69 -1.13 -17.11
C ASN A 43 -1.20 -1.10 -16.76
N PHE A 44 -0.91 -0.88 -15.46
CA PHE A 44 0.47 -0.79 -14.99
C PHE A 44 1.23 -2.08 -15.35
N ASN A 45 2.37 -1.95 -16.02
CA ASN A 45 3.23 -3.10 -16.30
C ASN A 45 4.00 -3.50 -15.03
N PRO A 46 3.74 -4.68 -14.43
CA PRO A 46 4.40 -5.09 -13.20
C PRO A 46 5.76 -5.75 -13.41
N VAL A 47 6.17 -5.96 -14.65
CA VAL A 47 7.39 -6.73 -14.94
C VAL A 47 8.60 -5.82 -14.89
N LEU A 48 9.43 -5.99 -13.87
CA LEU A 48 10.74 -5.34 -13.78
C LEU A 48 11.71 -6.02 -14.76
N SER A 49 12.22 -5.28 -15.74
CA SER A 49 13.17 -5.80 -16.71
C SER A 49 14.62 -5.72 -16.21
N TRP A 50 15.49 -6.54 -16.79
CA TRP A 50 16.93 -6.47 -16.47
C TRP A 50 17.54 -5.12 -16.90
N GLU A 51 17.04 -4.54 -17.99
CA GLU A 51 17.43 -3.23 -18.49
C GLU A 51 17.10 -2.13 -17.45
N GLU A 52 15.91 -2.17 -16.85
CA GLU A 52 15.53 -1.24 -15.77
C GLU A 52 16.42 -1.39 -14.53
N VAL A 53 16.73 -2.63 -14.13
CA VAL A 53 17.62 -2.88 -12.99
C VAL A 53 19.01 -2.27 -13.22
N LYS A 54 19.59 -2.47 -14.42
CA LYS A 54 20.88 -1.88 -14.80
C LYS A 54 20.84 -0.36 -14.84
N ALA A 55 19.80 0.20 -15.44
CA ALA A 55 19.61 1.65 -15.56
C ALA A 55 19.43 2.32 -14.21
N ALA A 56 18.62 1.72 -13.32
CA ALA A 56 18.43 2.21 -11.95
C ALA A 56 19.73 2.25 -11.15
N GLY A 57 20.62 1.26 -11.32
CA GLY A 57 21.96 1.26 -10.74
C GLY A 57 22.86 2.41 -11.21
N GLN A 58 22.51 3.05 -12.34
CA GLN A 58 23.17 4.25 -12.90
C GLN A 58 22.39 5.54 -12.63
N GLY A 59 21.32 5.48 -11.85
CA GLY A 59 20.44 6.62 -11.58
C GLY A 59 19.49 6.97 -12.74
N ILE A 60 19.34 6.09 -13.73
CA ILE A 60 18.44 6.27 -14.87
C ILE A 60 17.13 5.54 -14.59
N ILE A 61 16.06 6.30 -14.41
CA ILE A 61 14.73 5.78 -14.06
C ILE A 61 13.73 6.12 -15.18
N PRO A 62 12.88 5.18 -15.63
CA PRO A 62 11.83 5.47 -16.61
C PRO A 62 10.89 6.59 -16.12
N SER A 63 10.41 7.44 -17.03
CA SER A 63 9.60 8.61 -16.68
C SER A 63 8.30 8.24 -15.96
N GLU A 64 7.65 7.14 -16.34
CA GLU A 64 6.47 6.65 -15.65
C GLU A 64 6.77 6.22 -14.20
N ILE A 65 7.95 5.70 -13.93
CA ILE A 65 8.37 5.33 -12.57
C ILE A 65 8.77 6.58 -11.78
N GLN A 66 9.46 7.54 -12.40
CA GLN A 66 9.74 8.83 -11.77
C GLN A 66 8.46 9.54 -11.33
N PHE A 67 7.40 9.46 -12.14
CA PHE A 67 6.09 10.02 -11.77
C PHE A 67 5.52 9.36 -10.52
N GLU A 68 5.55 8.02 -10.41
CA GLU A 68 5.10 7.31 -9.21
C GLU A 68 5.96 7.68 -7.97
N GLN A 69 7.27 7.80 -8.14
CA GLN A 69 8.19 8.23 -7.08
C GLN A 69 7.89 9.67 -6.61
N GLN A 70 7.54 10.58 -7.52
CA GLN A 70 7.11 11.93 -7.18
C GLN A 70 5.83 11.94 -6.35
N LEU A 71 4.84 11.12 -6.70
CA LEU A 71 3.61 10.97 -5.91
C LEU A 71 3.91 10.47 -4.49
N ILE A 72 4.77 9.46 -4.35
CA ILE A 72 5.23 8.97 -3.03
C ILE A 72 5.93 10.10 -2.26
N THR A 73 6.78 10.87 -2.92
CA THR A 73 7.51 11.98 -2.29
C THR A 73 6.57 13.07 -1.77
N GLN A 74 5.53 13.42 -2.52
CA GLN A 74 4.56 14.46 -2.16
C GLN A 74 3.56 14.00 -1.09
N ALA A 75 3.25 12.70 -1.03
CA ALA A 75 2.28 12.15 -0.09
C ALA A 75 2.74 12.31 1.36
N LYS A 76 1.80 12.60 2.26
CA LYS A 76 1.96 12.50 3.71
C LYS A 76 1.39 11.17 4.24
N LEU A 77 0.25 10.77 3.69
CA LEU A 77 -0.34 9.45 3.92
C LEU A 77 -0.32 8.65 2.63
N ILE A 78 0.12 7.39 2.72
CA ILE A 78 0.08 6.41 1.64
C ILE A 78 -0.85 5.29 2.07
N THR A 79 -1.86 4.98 1.28
CA THR A 79 -2.77 3.85 1.54
C THR A 79 -2.60 2.77 0.49
N LEU A 80 -2.38 1.53 0.93
CA LEU A 80 -2.45 0.36 0.06
C LEU A 80 -3.79 -0.35 0.29
N ILE A 81 -4.51 -0.68 -0.80
CA ILE A 81 -5.78 -1.42 -0.74
C ILE A 81 -5.67 -2.62 -1.68
N TYR A 82 -5.69 -3.83 -1.12
CA TYR A 82 -5.46 -5.04 -1.88
C TYR A 82 -5.98 -6.30 -1.18
N PRO A 83 -6.30 -7.37 -1.93
CA PRO A 83 -6.54 -8.69 -1.36
C PRO A 83 -5.21 -9.38 -1.08
N LEU A 84 -5.11 -10.09 0.03
CA LEU A 84 -3.98 -10.97 0.30
C LEU A 84 -4.11 -12.24 -0.54
N TRP A 85 -3.31 -12.36 -1.56
CA TRP A 85 -3.28 -13.54 -2.42
C TRP A 85 -1.99 -14.34 -2.19
N TRP A 86 -2.17 -15.62 -1.83
CA TRP A 86 -1.04 -16.51 -1.59
C TRP A 86 -0.02 -15.94 -0.60
N MET A 87 -0.52 -15.41 0.52
CA MET A 87 0.29 -14.82 1.59
C MET A 87 1.16 -13.61 1.16
N GLY A 88 0.75 -12.90 0.12
CA GLY A 88 1.50 -11.77 -0.40
C GLY A 88 0.63 -10.76 -1.15
N PHE A 89 1.30 -9.79 -1.74
CA PHE A 89 0.69 -8.81 -2.62
C PHE A 89 0.18 -9.46 -3.90
N PRO A 90 -0.92 -8.97 -4.52
CA PRO A 90 -1.23 -9.27 -5.91
C PRO A 90 -0.03 -8.98 -6.81
N ALA A 91 0.17 -9.78 -7.85
CA ALA A 91 1.34 -9.66 -8.73
C ALA A 91 1.55 -8.23 -9.28
N ILE A 92 0.46 -7.55 -9.65
CA ILE A 92 0.54 -6.17 -10.14
C ILE A 92 1.04 -5.19 -9.07
N LEU A 93 0.64 -5.36 -7.81
CA LEU A 93 1.12 -4.51 -6.70
C LEU A 93 2.55 -4.85 -6.33
N LYS A 94 2.91 -6.15 -6.30
CA LYS A 94 4.31 -6.55 -6.07
C LYS A 94 5.24 -5.96 -7.14
N GLY A 95 4.85 -6.07 -8.41
CA GLY A 95 5.64 -5.51 -9.50
C GLY A 95 5.67 -3.97 -9.48
N TYR A 96 4.60 -3.30 -9.03
CA TYR A 96 4.63 -1.86 -8.77
C TYR A 96 5.71 -1.52 -7.74
N LEU A 97 5.73 -2.23 -6.60
CA LEU A 97 6.74 -2.02 -5.56
C LEU A 97 8.15 -2.32 -6.07
N ASP A 98 8.34 -3.40 -6.85
CA ASP A 98 9.65 -3.78 -7.42
C ASP A 98 10.21 -2.73 -8.38
N ARG A 99 9.34 -2.08 -9.18
CA ARG A 99 9.75 -1.07 -10.14
C ARG A 99 9.93 0.32 -9.53
N VAL A 100 9.12 0.66 -8.51
CA VAL A 100 9.08 2.02 -7.93
C VAL A 100 10.09 2.19 -6.80
N LEU A 101 10.27 1.17 -5.93
CA LEU A 101 11.16 1.24 -4.77
C LEU A 101 12.63 0.96 -5.15
N THR A 102 13.18 1.79 -6.03
CA THR A 102 14.54 1.63 -6.56
C THR A 102 15.62 2.05 -5.57
N HIS A 103 16.83 1.53 -5.79
CA HIS A 103 18.04 2.09 -5.17
C HIS A 103 18.20 3.58 -5.52
N GLY A 104 18.59 4.39 -4.54
CA GLY A 104 18.72 5.85 -4.69
C GLY A 104 17.41 6.62 -4.46
N PHE A 105 16.26 5.95 -4.51
CA PHE A 105 14.96 6.54 -4.15
C PHE A 105 14.42 5.99 -2.83
N ALA A 106 14.25 4.68 -2.72
CA ALA A 106 13.68 4.07 -1.53
C ALA A 106 14.74 3.70 -0.47
N TYR A 107 15.90 3.33 -0.91
CA TYR A 107 17.03 2.98 -0.06
C TYR A 107 18.36 3.24 -0.77
N LYS A 108 19.44 3.28 -0.01
CA LYS A 108 20.82 3.25 -0.51
C LYS A 108 21.65 2.32 0.35
N THR A 109 22.68 1.76 -0.26
CA THR A 109 23.68 0.94 0.40
C THR A 109 25.07 1.53 0.15
N ASP A 110 25.85 1.70 1.20
CA ASP A 110 27.24 2.14 1.18
C ASP A 110 28.09 1.31 2.15
N GLU A 111 29.34 1.70 2.38
CA GLU A 111 30.27 1.00 3.25
C GLU A 111 29.80 0.91 4.72
N THR A 112 28.87 1.77 5.12
CA THR A 112 28.30 1.81 6.48
C THR A 112 27.06 0.93 6.64
N GLY A 113 26.49 0.41 5.53
CA GLY A 113 25.32 -0.44 5.50
C GLY A 113 24.22 0.09 4.61
N THR A 114 23.01 -0.39 4.85
CA THR A 114 21.81 0.04 4.10
C THR A 114 20.96 0.97 4.95
N VAL A 115 20.49 2.06 4.31
CA VAL A 115 19.60 3.05 4.94
C VAL A 115 18.39 3.31 4.03
N GLY A 116 17.20 3.34 4.63
CA GLY A 116 15.97 3.76 3.96
C GLY A 116 15.95 5.28 3.72
N LEU A 117 15.35 5.72 2.63
CA LEU A 117 15.35 7.13 2.21
C LEU A 117 13.96 7.79 2.24
N ILE A 118 12.88 7.01 2.38
CA ILE A 118 11.51 7.52 2.39
C ILE A 118 11.10 7.84 3.82
N HIS A 119 11.34 9.07 4.26
CA HIS A 119 11.07 9.50 5.63
C HIS A 119 9.82 10.39 5.73
N ASN A 120 9.31 10.57 6.95
CA ASN A 120 8.21 11.47 7.29
C ASN A 120 6.92 11.12 6.50
N LYS A 121 6.68 9.83 6.32
CA LYS A 121 5.47 9.27 5.72
C LYS A 121 4.77 8.38 6.72
N ARG A 122 3.43 8.45 6.71
CA ARG A 122 2.60 7.43 7.32
C ARG A 122 2.06 6.53 6.23
N MET A 123 1.98 5.25 6.51
CA MET A 123 1.35 4.28 5.63
C MET A 123 0.23 3.54 6.37
N GLN A 124 -0.89 3.36 5.70
CA GLN A 124 -1.93 2.43 6.13
C GLN A 124 -2.19 1.38 5.04
N GLN A 125 -2.55 0.19 5.47
CA GLN A 125 -2.88 -0.90 4.56
C GLN A 125 -4.25 -1.48 4.92
N PHE A 126 -5.15 -1.54 3.95
CA PHE A 126 -6.42 -2.25 4.06
C PHE A 126 -6.32 -3.54 3.25
N ILE A 127 -6.31 -4.66 3.95
CA ILE A 127 -5.98 -5.98 3.40
C ILE A 127 -7.18 -6.89 3.57
N THR A 128 -7.82 -7.30 2.47
CA THR A 128 -8.89 -8.29 2.55
C THR A 128 -8.32 -9.69 2.48
N ILE A 129 -8.83 -10.59 3.31
CA ILE A 129 -8.45 -11.99 3.35
C ILE A 129 -9.69 -12.88 3.25
N GLY A 130 -9.54 -14.03 2.57
CA GLY A 130 -10.63 -14.98 2.41
C GLY A 130 -10.93 -15.81 3.66
N ASN A 131 -9.95 -15.96 4.54
CA ASN A 131 -10.05 -16.71 5.79
C ASN A 131 -10.36 -15.80 6.96
N ASN A 132 -10.66 -16.42 8.11
CA ASN A 132 -10.91 -15.73 9.36
C ASN A 132 -9.61 -15.14 9.95
N GLU A 133 -9.68 -13.91 10.46
CA GLU A 133 -8.52 -13.25 11.08
C GLU A 133 -7.98 -14.00 12.29
N GLN A 134 -8.85 -14.58 13.10
CA GLN A 134 -8.44 -15.34 14.29
C GLN A 134 -7.66 -16.61 13.92
N GLU A 135 -8.01 -17.26 12.81
CA GLU A 135 -7.24 -18.40 12.30
C GLU A 135 -5.84 -17.98 11.84
N TYR A 136 -5.71 -16.80 11.20
CA TYR A 136 -4.39 -16.25 10.84
C TYR A 136 -3.53 -15.98 12.08
N GLN A 137 -4.13 -15.42 13.14
CA GLN A 137 -3.45 -15.19 14.42
C GLN A 137 -3.01 -16.50 15.09
N LYS A 138 -3.89 -17.50 15.17
CA LYS A 138 -3.57 -18.81 15.74
C LYS A 138 -2.41 -19.51 15.02
N LEU A 139 -2.32 -19.33 13.70
CA LEU A 139 -1.25 -19.91 12.87
C LEU A 139 0.02 -19.04 12.84
N GLY A 140 -0.01 -17.85 13.44
CA GLY A 140 1.12 -16.91 13.45
C GLY A 140 1.35 -16.25 12.09
N PHE A 141 0.38 -16.29 11.18
CA PHE A 141 0.51 -15.69 9.85
C PHE A 141 0.45 -14.17 9.89
N ASP A 142 -0.32 -13.59 10.80
CA ASP A 142 -0.37 -12.15 11.07
C ASP A 142 1.04 -11.60 11.41
N LYS A 143 1.75 -12.29 12.30
CA LYS A 143 3.14 -11.94 12.65
C LYS A 143 4.08 -12.11 11.46
N SER A 144 3.97 -13.23 10.74
CA SER A 144 4.83 -13.48 9.58
C SER A 144 4.63 -12.43 8.48
N LEU A 145 3.38 -12.03 8.23
CA LEU A 145 3.05 -10.97 7.28
C LEU A 145 3.59 -9.61 7.74
N ASN A 146 3.45 -9.30 9.03
CA ASN A 146 4.03 -8.08 9.60
C ASN A 146 5.56 -8.05 9.42
N ASP A 147 6.24 -9.14 9.72
CA ASP A 147 7.70 -9.21 9.61
C ASP A 147 8.16 -9.09 8.15
N CYS A 148 7.47 -9.73 7.21
CA CYS A 148 7.85 -9.70 5.79
C CYS A 148 7.40 -8.43 5.07
N LEU A 149 6.09 -8.09 5.15
CA LEU A 149 5.50 -7.05 4.32
C LEU A 149 5.61 -5.65 4.91
N ILE A 150 5.87 -5.53 6.21
CA ILE A 150 6.03 -4.25 6.89
C ILE A 150 7.47 -4.04 7.29
N ASN A 151 7.98 -4.86 8.22
CA ASN A 151 9.33 -4.66 8.74
C ASN A 151 10.40 -4.87 7.67
N GLY A 152 10.32 -5.96 6.91
CA GLY A 152 11.29 -6.32 5.87
C GLY A 152 11.19 -5.47 4.59
N LEU A 153 10.06 -4.80 4.35
CA LEU A 153 9.86 -4.00 3.15
C LEU A 153 9.79 -2.51 3.44
N PHE A 154 8.73 -2.03 4.10
CA PHE A 154 8.50 -0.59 4.24
C PHE A 154 9.43 0.06 5.25
N ASN A 155 9.70 -0.60 6.39
CA ASN A 155 10.67 -0.08 7.35
C ASN A 155 12.09 -0.08 6.76
N TYR A 156 12.43 -1.07 5.93
CA TYR A 156 13.67 -1.09 5.16
C TYR A 156 13.81 0.13 4.24
N CYS A 157 12.70 0.60 3.67
CA CYS A 157 12.67 1.81 2.85
C CYS A 157 12.64 3.12 3.66
N GLY A 158 12.55 3.06 5.00
CA GLY A 158 12.49 4.24 5.87
C GLY A 158 11.08 4.68 6.25
N ILE A 159 10.02 3.99 5.81
CA ILE A 159 8.64 4.24 6.25
C ILE A 159 8.41 3.44 7.53
N ILE A 160 8.52 4.09 8.69
CA ILE A 160 8.45 3.44 10.01
C ILE A 160 7.06 3.46 10.66
N ASP A 161 6.20 4.44 10.32
CA ASP A 161 4.80 4.48 10.78
C ASP A 161 3.92 3.75 9.76
N VAL A 162 3.90 2.43 9.86
CA VAL A 162 3.07 1.56 9.00
C VAL A 162 2.03 0.87 9.84
N ARG A 163 0.75 1.13 9.53
CA ARG A 163 -0.41 0.53 10.18
C ARG A 163 -1.13 -0.36 9.17
N HIS A 164 -1.62 -1.51 9.59
CA HIS A 164 -2.40 -2.39 8.72
C HIS A 164 -3.66 -2.87 9.41
N GLN A 165 -4.67 -3.13 8.60
CA GLN A 165 -5.92 -3.72 9.03
C GLN A 165 -6.27 -4.87 8.09
N PHE A 166 -6.43 -6.06 8.64
CA PHE A 166 -7.04 -7.18 7.96
C PHE A 166 -8.57 -7.10 8.05
N PHE A 167 -9.23 -7.53 6.98
CA PHE A 167 -10.67 -7.74 6.93
C PHE A 167 -10.92 -9.17 6.44
N GLY A 168 -11.26 -10.05 7.36
CA GLY A 168 -11.43 -11.48 7.12
C GLY A 168 -12.83 -11.85 6.65
N ASP A 169 -12.98 -13.13 6.27
CA ASP A 169 -14.25 -13.77 5.90
C ASP A 169 -15.07 -13.01 4.85
N ILE A 170 -14.45 -12.21 4.00
CA ILE A 170 -15.14 -11.27 3.09
C ILE A 170 -16.15 -11.94 2.14
N HIS A 171 -16.08 -13.25 1.96
CA HIS A 171 -17.03 -14.03 1.17
C HIS A 171 -18.24 -14.50 1.99
N LEU A 172 -18.17 -14.45 3.32
CA LEU A 172 -19.14 -15.00 4.25
C LEU A 172 -19.91 -13.94 5.04
N ILE A 173 -19.34 -12.74 5.19
CA ILE A 173 -19.94 -11.65 5.96
C ILE A 173 -21.19 -11.10 5.26
N ASP A 174 -22.18 -10.76 6.05
CA ASP A 174 -23.43 -10.13 5.60
C ASP A 174 -23.25 -8.63 5.29
N GLU A 175 -24.32 -7.99 4.85
CA GLU A 175 -24.33 -6.58 4.50
C GLU A 175 -24.04 -5.68 5.70
N GLN A 176 -24.57 -6.00 6.88
CA GLN A 176 -24.35 -5.22 8.09
C GLN A 176 -22.87 -5.26 8.52
N ALA A 177 -22.24 -6.42 8.47
CA ALA A 177 -20.81 -6.55 8.75
C ALA A 177 -19.95 -5.79 7.72
N ARG A 178 -20.35 -5.78 6.43
CA ARG A 178 -19.67 -4.99 5.39
C ARG A 178 -19.75 -3.49 5.67
N LEU A 179 -20.92 -3.00 6.07
CA LEU A 179 -21.10 -1.59 6.43
C LEU A 179 -20.24 -1.22 7.64
N ALA A 180 -20.20 -2.05 8.68
CA ALA A 180 -19.34 -1.81 9.85
C ALA A 180 -17.84 -1.77 9.49
N ILE A 181 -17.40 -2.60 8.54
CA ILE A 181 -16.02 -2.52 8.02
C ILE A 181 -15.78 -1.19 7.30
N LEU A 182 -16.70 -0.73 6.48
CA LEU A 182 -16.56 0.54 5.76
C LEU A 182 -16.53 1.73 6.71
N GLU A 183 -17.37 1.75 7.75
CA GLU A 183 -17.32 2.75 8.82
C GLU A 183 -15.95 2.76 9.53
N ARG A 184 -15.40 1.58 9.80
CA ARG A 184 -14.07 1.45 10.38
C ARG A 184 -12.97 1.96 9.45
N VAL A 185 -13.06 1.70 8.14
CA VAL A 185 -12.14 2.24 7.11
C VAL A 185 -12.14 3.76 7.13
N GLU A 186 -13.33 4.36 7.21
CA GLU A 186 -13.50 5.81 7.31
C GLU A 186 -12.80 6.36 8.56
N GLN A 187 -13.13 5.83 9.72
CA GLN A 187 -12.57 6.27 11.02
C GLN A 187 -11.04 6.16 11.04
N ILE A 188 -10.48 5.04 10.58
CA ILE A 188 -9.02 4.85 10.52
C ILE A 188 -8.38 5.87 9.57
N THR A 189 -9.01 6.10 8.40
CA THR A 189 -8.48 7.04 7.43
C THR A 189 -8.51 8.47 7.95
N GLU A 190 -9.63 8.91 8.53
CA GLU A 190 -9.76 10.23 9.15
C GLU A 190 -8.74 10.44 10.26
N GLN A 191 -8.60 9.47 11.17
CA GLN A 191 -7.60 9.53 12.25
C GLN A 191 -6.18 9.65 11.71
N ASN A 192 -5.81 8.85 10.71
CA ASN A 192 -4.47 8.88 10.13
C ASN A 192 -4.18 10.17 9.35
N LEU A 193 -5.20 10.88 8.88
CA LEU A 193 -5.05 12.18 8.23
C LEU A 193 -4.92 13.32 9.25
N VAL A 194 -5.64 13.27 10.37
CA VAL A 194 -5.61 14.31 11.40
C VAL A 194 -4.35 14.23 12.27
N ASP A 195 -3.91 13.04 12.66
CA ASP A 195 -2.72 12.84 13.51
C ASP A 195 -1.40 13.32 12.81
N ASN A 196 -1.46 13.87 11.61
CA ASN A 196 -0.31 14.38 10.85
C ASN A 196 -0.10 15.90 11.01
N GLU A 197 -0.91 16.58 11.82
CA GLU A 197 -0.70 17.96 12.21
C GLU A 197 0.16 18.05 13.48
#